data_7462a0b869eb3e2f80c6f5ff9afd5e21
#
_entry.id   7462a0b869eb3e2f80c6f5ff9afd5e21
#
_cell.length_a   1.000
_cell.length_b   1.000
_cell.length_c   1.000
_cell.angle_alpha   90.00
_cell.angle_beta   90.00
_cell.angle_gamma   90.00
#
_symmetry.space_group_name_H-M   'P 1'
#
loop_
_entity.id
_entity.type
_entity.pdbx_description
1 polymer ?
#
loop_
_entity_poly.entity_id
_entity_poly.type
_entity_poly.pdbx_seq_one_letter_code
_entity_poly.pdbx_strand_id
1 'polypeptide(L)'
;MGPNGAGKSTLAGILVGHPKHELTSGEIRLEDEVINDLAVDERAKKGIFLSFQYPEEIAGLTVEDFLRTAKEAITGEKQYFMQFHNDLVEKMEKLHINPEYADRHLNVGFSGGEKKKNEILQMAVLEPKLAILDETDSGLDRDATKVVFEGVQKLKTKDNAMLIITHYDKVLDYLEPDFVHVLMDGRIVKTGGKEIVEMIEKFGYGKIRQDLGL
;
A
#
# COMPACT_ATOMS: atom_id res chain seq x y z
N MET A 1 -10.06 -8.92 0.38
CA MET A 1 -9.54 -10.30 0.16
C MET A 1 -10.24 -10.94 -1.02
N GLY A 2 -9.76 -12.07 -1.56
CA GLY A 2 -10.41 -12.80 -2.68
C GLY A 2 -9.45 -13.79 -3.33
N PRO A 3 -9.94 -14.79 -4.07
CA PRO A 3 -9.10 -15.76 -4.76
C PRO A 3 -8.21 -15.11 -5.82
N ASN A 4 -7.21 -15.85 -6.31
CA ASN A 4 -6.39 -15.39 -7.41
C ASN A 4 -7.24 -15.18 -8.66
N GLY A 5 -6.96 -14.10 -9.40
CA GLY A 5 -7.75 -13.71 -10.57
C GLY A 5 -9.07 -12.99 -10.25
N ALA A 6 -9.41 -12.75 -8.99
CA ALA A 6 -10.65 -12.05 -8.62
C ALA A 6 -10.71 -10.57 -9.04
N GLY A 7 -9.57 -9.95 -9.43
CA GLY A 7 -9.51 -8.55 -9.82
C GLY A 7 -8.95 -7.59 -8.75
N LYS A 8 -8.31 -8.10 -7.69
CA LYS A 8 -7.80 -7.29 -6.57
C LYS A 8 -6.77 -6.24 -7.03
N SER A 9 -5.71 -6.66 -7.72
CA SER A 9 -4.67 -5.75 -8.22
C SER A 9 -5.18 -4.88 -9.38
N THR A 10 -6.18 -5.35 -10.15
CA THR A 10 -6.87 -4.53 -11.14
C THR A 10 -7.61 -3.37 -10.45
N LEU A 11 -8.32 -3.65 -9.36
CA LEU A 11 -8.97 -2.61 -8.56
C LEU A 11 -7.95 -1.60 -8.02
N ALA A 12 -6.83 -2.07 -7.44
CA ALA A 12 -5.75 -1.19 -7.00
C ALA A 12 -5.23 -0.31 -8.13
N GLY A 13 -4.97 -0.91 -9.31
CA GLY A 13 -4.52 -0.19 -10.50
C GLY A 13 -5.51 0.87 -10.98
N ILE A 14 -6.81 0.57 -10.98
CA ILE A 14 -7.85 1.55 -11.35
C ILE A 14 -7.90 2.70 -10.34
N LEU A 15 -7.81 2.42 -9.04
CA LEU A 15 -7.83 3.44 -7.99
C LEU A 15 -6.66 4.43 -8.10
N VAL A 16 -5.48 3.97 -8.49
CA VAL A 16 -4.32 4.86 -8.70
C VAL A 16 -4.25 5.46 -10.10
N GLY A 17 -5.16 5.11 -11.00
CA GLY A 17 -5.17 5.63 -12.38
C GLY A 17 -4.11 5.00 -13.28
N HIS A 18 -3.74 3.74 -13.04
CA HIS A 18 -2.71 3.06 -13.83
C HIS A 18 -3.12 2.94 -15.31
N PRO A 19 -2.29 3.37 -16.28
CA PRO A 19 -2.67 3.51 -17.70
C PRO A 19 -3.04 2.20 -18.41
N LYS A 20 -2.73 1.04 -17.82
CA LYS A 20 -3.18 -0.28 -18.34
C LYS A 20 -4.66 -0.58 -18.12
N HIS A 21 -5.34 0.21 -17.30
CA HIS A 21 -6.72 0.00 -16.91
C HIS A 21 -7.56 1.21 -17.28
N GLU A 22 -8.76 0.96 -17.80
CA GLU A 22 -9.73 1.97 -18.16
C GLU A 22 -10.98 1.81 -17.29
N LEU A 23 -11.46 2.92 -16.73
CA LEU A 23 -12.73 2.96 -16.03
C LEU A 23 -13.86 3.17 -17.05
N THR A 24 -14.60 2.12 -17.38
CA THR A 24 -15.65 2.16 -18.40
C THR A 24 -16.97 2.75 -17.87
N SER A 25 -17.21 2.69 -16.57
CA SER A 25 -18.40 3.25 -15.92
C SER A 25 -18.19 3.37 -14.40
N GLY A 26 -19.01 4.20 -13.77
CA GLY A 26 -18.96 4.45 -12.33
C GLY A 26 -18.10 5.65 -11.95
N GLU A 27 -17.97 5.88 -10.65
CA GLU A 27 -17.23 7.00 -10.09
C GLU A 27 -16.25 6.52 -9.04
N ILE A 28 -15.05 7.10 -9.04
CA ILE A 28 -14.08 6.99 -7.96
C ILE A 28 -14.05 8.35 -7.26
N ARG A 29 -14.32 8.34 -5.96
CA ARG A 29 -14.27 9.54 -5.14
C ARG A 29 -13.18 9.42 -4.08
N LEU A 30 -12.38 10.48 -3.96
CA LEU A 30 -11.49 10.67 -2.82
C LEU A 30 -12.04 11.86 -2.04
N GLU A 31 -12.45 11.62 -0.80
CA GLU A 31 -13.27 12.59 -0.05
C GLU A 31 -14.54 12.94 -0.87
N ASP A 32 -14.80 14.22 -1.14
CA ASP A 32 -15.96 14.65 -1.90
C ASP A 32 -15.68 14.88 -3.39
N GLU A 33 -14.46 14.62 -3.87
CA GLU A 33 -14.04 14.90 -5.23
C GLU A 33 -14.03 13.64 -6.09
N VAL A 34 -14.61 13.74 -7.30
CA VAL A 34 -14.51 12.71 -8.35
C VAL A 34 -13.15 12.80 -9.01
N ILE A 35 -12.42 11.68 -9.03
CA ILE A 35 -11.04 11.60 -9.53
C ILE A 35 -10.87 10.75 -10.78
N ASN A 36 -11.97 10.45 -11.49
CA ASN A 36 -11.96 9.54 -12.65
C ASN A 36 -10.93 9.95 -13.72
N ASP A 37 -10.92 11.24 -14.07
CA ASP A 37 -10.13 11.78 -15.18
C ASP A 37 -8.72 12.22 -14.77
N LEU A 38 -8.38 12.10 -13.48
CA LEU A 38 -7.07 12.48 -12.98
C LEU A 38 -6.00 11.44 -13.35
N ALA A 39 -4.86 11.94 -13.83
CA ALA A 39 -3.68 11.15 -14.11
C ALA A 39 -3.04 10.59 -12.80
N VAL A 40 -2.14 9.62 -12.94
CA VAL A 40 -1.47 8.95 -11.80
C VAL A 40 -0.79 9.95 -10.87
N ASP A 41 -0.05 10.90 -11.42
CA ASP A 41 0.67 11.92 -10.66
C ASP A 41 -0.27 12.91 -9.96
N GLU A 42 -1.41 13.23 -10.59
CA GLU A 42 -2.44 14.07 -9.98
C GLU A 42 -3.11 13.36 -8.80
N ARG A 43 -3.39 12.06 -8.93
CA ARG A 43 -3.92 11.24 -7.82
C ARG A 43 -2.91 11.10 -6.70
N ALA A 44 -1.61 10.94 -7.02
CA ALA A 44 -0.53 10.92 -6.03
C ALA A 44 -0.46 12.25 -5.25
N LYS A 45 -0.56 13.40 -5.94
CA LYS A 45 -0.62 14.74 -5.32
C LYS A 45 -1.84 14.93 -4.42
N LYS A 46 -2.95 14.23 -4.70
CA LYS A 46 -4.12 14.22 -3.80
C LYS A 46 -3.97 13.31 -2.59
N GLY A 47 -2.87 12.57 -2.50
CA GLY A 47 -2.54 11.72 -1.37
C GLY A 47 -2.92 10.25 -1.56
N ILE A 48 -2.97 9.74 -2.80
CA ILE A 48 -3.10 8.29 -3.06
C ILE A 48 -1.70 7.70 -3.23
N PHE A 49 -1.40 6.66 -2.48
CA PHE A 49 -0.15 5.89 -2.51
C PHE A 49 -0.44 4.43 -2.84
N LEU A 50 0.42 3.82 -3.65
CA LEU A 50 0.40 2.38 -3.93
C LEU A 50 1.75 1.75 -3.59
N SER A 51 1.74 0.75 -2.71
CA SER A 51 2.85 -0.17 -2.54
C SER A 51 2.80 -1.23 -3.63
N PHE A 52 3.84 -1.33 -4.43
CA PHE A 52 3.90 -2.26 -5.56
C PHE A 52 4.20 -3.69 -5.09
N GLN A 53 3.61 -4.68 -5.76
CA GLN A 53 3.95 -6.08 -5.54
C GLN A 53 5.45 -6.34 -5.81
N TYR A 54 5.99 -5.71 -6.85
CA TYR A 54 7.40 -5.77 -7.24
C TYR A 54 7.98 -4.36 -7.40
N PRO A 55 8.60 -3.79 -6.34
CA PRO A 55 9.21 -2.47 -6.42
C PRO A 55 10.38 -2.43 -7.40
N GLU A 56 10.35 -1.46 -8.32
CA GLU A 56 11.38 -1.28 -9.34
C GLU A 56 12.71 -0.80 -8.76
N GLU A 57 13.81 -1.19 -9.41
CA GLU A 57 15.16 -0.75 -9.07
C GLU A 57 15.58 0.43 -9.96
N ILE A 58 15.99 1.54 -9.34
CA ILE A 58 16.41 2.74 -10.07
C ILE A 58 17.85 3.07 -9.74
N ALA A 59 18.75 2.68 -10.63
CA ALA A 59 20.17 3.02 -10.50
C ALA A 59 20.42 4.51 -10.72
N GLY A 60 21.31 5.10 -9.93
CA GLY A 60 21.67 6.52 -10.02
C GLY A 60 20.76 7.48 -9.27
N LEU A 61 19.67 7.01 -8.67
CA LEU A 61 18.79 7.80 -7.82
C LEU A 61 18.81 7.23 -6.40
N THR A 62 19.24 8.01 -5.41
CA THR A 62 19.27 7.58 -4.02
C THR A 62 17.84 7.53 -3.43
N VAL A 63 17.66 6.78 -2.35
CA VAL A 63 16.39 6.74 -1.60
C VAL A 63 16.04 8.14 -1.11
N GLU A 64 17.01 8.89 -0.57
CA GLU A 64 16.79 10.25 -0.09
C GLU A 64 16.39 11.22 -1.19
N ASP A 65 17.10 11.24 -2.32
CA ASP A 65 16.78 12.14 -3.44
C ASP A 65 15.42 11.83 -4.06
N PHE A 66 15.08 10.53 -4.16
CA PHE A 66 13.76 10.12 -4.62
C PHE A 66 12.66 10.65 -3.69
N LEU A 67 12.78 10.40 -2.38
CA LEU A 67 11.77 10.78 -1.41
C LEU A 67 11.63 12.30 -1.27
N ARG A 68 12.75 13.03 -1.29
CA ARG A 68 12.77 14.48 -1.24
C ARG A 68 12.06 15.08 -2.45
N THR A 69 12.40 14.61 -3.65
CA THR A 69 11.78 15.07 -4.90
C THR A 69 10.29 14.73 -4.97
N ALA A 70 9.92 13.50 -4.55
CA ALA A 70 8.53 13.08 -4.50
C ALA A 70 7.71 13.93 -3.52
N LYS A 71 8.25 14.22 -2.32
CA LYS A 71 7.59 15.08 -1.34
C LYS A 71 7.41 16.50 -1.86
N GLU A 72 8.44 17.09 -2.50
CA GLU A 72 8.32 18.39 -3.16
C GLU A 72 7.22 18.41 -4.23
N ALA A 73 7.16 17.36 -5.07
CA ALA A 73 6.14 17.25 -6.13
C ALA A 73 4.72 17.13 -5.60
N ILE A 74 4.53 16.43 -4.45
CA ILE A 74 3.22 16.23 -3.82
C ILE A 74 2.77 17.47 -3.07
N THR A 75 3.66 18.07 -2.27
CA THR A 75 3.29 19.21 -1.40
C THR A 75 3.35 20.56 -2.12
N GLY A 76 4.11 20.66 -3.21
CA GLY A 76 4.43 21.93 -3.86
C GLY A 76 5.44 22.79 -3.05
N GLU A 77 5.95 22.26 -1.93
CA GLU A 77 6.86 22.98 -1.03
C GLU A 77 8.28 22.46 -1.18
N LYS A 78 9.23 23.41 -1.26
CA LYS A 78 10.64 23.07 -1.36
C LYS A 78 11.13 22.37 -0.09
N GLN A 79 11.76 21.21 -0.26
CA GLN A 79 12.38 20.45 0.83
C GLN A 79 13.87 20.79 0.90
N TYR A 80 14.28 21.49 1.96
CA TYR A 80 15.69 21.84 2.17
C TYR A 80 16.47 20.61 2.62
N PHE A 81 17.60 20.32 1.98
CA PHE A 81 18.35 19.07 2.13
C PHE A 81 18.61 18.68 3.59
N MET A 82 19.23 19.56 4.37
CA MET A 82 19.58 19.23 5.77
C MET A 82 18.37 18.96 6.67
N GLN A 83 17.30 19.73 6.47
CA GLN A 83 16.07 19.52 7.24
C GLN A 83 15.42 18.19 6.85
N PHE A 84 15.28 17.95 5.53
CA PHE A 84 14.71 16.71 5.01
C PHE A 84 15.52 15.49 5.44
N HIS A 85 16.86 15.57 5.38
CA HIS A 85 17.75 14.49 5.83
C HIS A 85 17.50 14.12 7.30
N ASN A 86 17.46 15.12 8.19
CA ASN A 86 17.21 14.86 9.61
C ASN A 86 15.85 14.23 9.85
N ASP A 87 14.80 14.72 9.19
CA ASP A 87 13.43 14.18 9.28
C ASP A 87 13.36 12.74 8.73
N LEU A 88 14.10 12.47 7.64
CA LEU A 88 14.18 11.14 7.04
C LEU A 88 14.87 10.15 7.99
N VAL A 89 16.01 10.50 8.55
CA VAL A 89 16.74 9.66 9.50
C VAL A 89 15.87 9.35 10.72
N GLU A 90 15.18 10.34 11.29
CA GLU A 90 14.25 10.11 12.40
C GLU A 90 13.14 9.11 12.04
N LYS A 91 12.55 9.22 10.85
CA LYS A 91 11.55 8.27 10.36
C LYS A 91 12.14 6.87 10.16
N MET A 92 13.36 6.77 9.62
CA MET A 92 14.06 5.49 9.44
C MET A 92 14.33 4.80 10.77
N GLU A 93 14.78 5.53 11.78
CA GLU A 93 15.01 4.99 13.14
C GLU A 93 13.71 4.45 13.76
N LYS A 94 12.60 5.21 13.65
CA LYS A 94 11.27 4.79 14.14
C LYS A 94 10.76 3.51 13.47
N LEU A 95 11.15 3.29 12.22
CA LEU A 95 10.79 2.10 11.42
C LEU A 95 11.83 0.98 11.50
N HIS A 96 12.89 1.16 12.30
CA HIS A 96 14.01 0.21 12.41
C HIS A 96 14.68 -0.07 11.06
N ILE A 97 14.87 0.98 10.27
CA ILE A 97 15.58 0.98 8.98
C ILE A 97 16.96 1.60 9.22
N ASN A 98 18.02 0.95 8.71
CA ASN A 98 19.37 1.50 8.81
C ASN A 98 19.46 2.84 8.04
N PRO A 99 19.87 3.96 8.68
CA PRO A 99 20.01 5.27 8.02
C PRO A 99 20.91 5.28 6.78
N GLU A 100 21.90 4.37 6.69
CA GLU A 100 22.75 4.22 5.49
C GLU A 100 21.96 3.93 4.20
N TYR A 101 20.71 3.47 4.32
CA TYR A 101 19.87 3.22 3.14
C TYR A 101 19.44 4.52 2.43
N ALA A 102 19.49 5.66 3.12
CA ALA A 102 19.22 6.96 2.51
C ALA A 102 20.14 7.22 1.27
N ASP A 103 21.41 6.84 1.37
CA ASP A 103 22.42 7.04 0.33
C ASP A 103 22.47 5.91 -0.72
N ARG A 104 21.75 4.80 -0.49
CA ARG A 104 21.71 3.71 -1.47
C ARG A 104 20.78 4.03 -2.62
N HIS A 105 21.10 3.51 -3.80
CA HIS A 105 20.22 3.63 -4.96
C HIS A 105 18.89 2.91 -4.70
N LEU A 106 17.79 3.54 -5.11
CA LEU A 106 16.42 3.09 -4.83
C LEU A 106 16.22 1.63 -5.25
N ASN A 107 16.02 0.78 -4.26
CA ASN A 107 15.79 -0.65 -4.35
C ASN A 107 16.93 -1.49 -5.00
N VAL A 108 18.02 -0.91 -5.46
CA VAL A 108 19.11 -1.63 -6.14
C VAL A 108 19.86 -2.52 -5.13
N GLY A 109 19.81 -3.84 -5.39
CA GLY A 109 20.43 -4.84 -4.52
C GLY A 109 19.78 -4.96 -3.14
N PHE A 110 18.56 -4.48 -2.96
CA PHE A 110 17.79 -4.70 -1.75
C PHE A 110 17.20 -6.11 -1.78
N SER A 111 17.20 -6.78 -0.64
CA SER A 111 16.40 -8.00 -0.41
C SER A 111 14.90 -7.67 -0.49
N GLY A 112 14.05 -8.69 -0.62
CA GLY A 112 12.60 -8.50 -0.62
C GLY A 112 12.10 -7.75 0.62
N GLY A 113 12.60 -8.11 1.80
CA GLY A 113 12.25 -7.42 3.05
C GLY A 113 12.72 -5.97 3.10
N GLU A 114 13.92 -5.67 2.58
CA GLU A 114 14.43 -4.30 2.50
C GLU A 114 13.62 -3.44 1.53
N LYS A 115 13.22 -3.99 0.38
CA LYS A 115 12.34 -3.31 -0.57
C LYS A 115 11.00 -2.95 0.08
N LYS A 116 10.40 -3.87 0.83
CA LYS A 116 9.12 -3.60 1.52
C LYS A 116 9.26 -2.60 2.66
N LYS A 117 10.35 -2.66 3.45
CA LYS A 117 10.65 -1.62 4.45
C LYS A 117 10.82 -0.24 3.78
N ASN A 118 11.47 -0.19 2.61
CA ASN A 118 11.62 1.06 1.87
C ASN A 118 10.26 1.61 1.38
N GLU A 119 9.31 0.75 0.98
CA GLU A 119 7.94 1.21 0.66
C GLU A 119 7.19 1.77 1.88
N ILE A 120 7.37 1.16 3.07
CA ILE A 120 6.81 1.72 4.31
C ILE A 120 7.47 3.04 4.67
N LEU A 121 8.77 3.19 4.43
CA LEU A 121 9.47 4.48 4.58
C LEU A 121 8.89 5.54 3.63
N GLN A 122 8.64 5.19 2.35
CA GLN A 122 7.98 6.08 1.40
C GLN A 122 6.62 6.52 1.93
N MET A 123 5.80 5.59 2.43
CA MET A 123 4.51 5.91 3.04
C MET A 123 4.65 6.85 4.26
N ALA A 124 5.66 6.64 5.11
CA ALA A 124 5.94 7.49 6.27
C ALA A 124 6.37 8.91 5.90
N VAL A 125 7.10 9.07 4.78
CA VAL A 125 7.58 10.38 4.30
C VAL A 125 6.50 11.13 3.55
N LEU A 126 5.74 10.43 2.70
CA LEU A 126 4.73 11.04 1.81
C LEU A 126 3.39 11.27 2.51
N GLU A 127 3.11 10.59 3.62
CA GLU A 127 1.94 10.77 4.48
C GLU A 127 0.61 10.76 3.70
N PRO A 128 0.32 9.68 2.95
CA PRO A 128 -0.85 9.64 2.08
C PRO A 128 -2.16 9.63 2.85
N LYS A 129 -3.23 10.17 2.23
CA LYS A 129 -4.62 10.05 2.70
C LYS A 129 -5.17 8.64 2.49
N LEU A 130 -4.79 8.01 1.38
CA LEU A 130 -5.13 6.63 1.05
C LEU A 130 -3.86 5.85 0.68
N ALA A 131 -3.48 4.88 1.50
CA ALA A 131 -2.42 3.92 1.19
C ALA A 131 -3.04 2.61 0.71
N ILE A 132 -2.68 2.18 -0.50
CA ILE A 132 -3.07 0.90 -1.09
C ILE A 132 -1.87 -0.03 -0.99
N LEU A 133 -2.00 -1.11 -0.22
CA LEU A 133 -0.95 -2.11 0.03
C LEU A 133 -1.33 -3.40 -0.69
N ASP A 134 -0.74 -3.64 -1.88
CA ASP A 134 -1.07 -4.80 -2.70
C ASP A 134 -0.06 -5.93 -2.48
N GLU A 135 -0.50 -6.99 -1.78
CA GLU A 135 0.30 -8.18 -1.44
C GLU A 135 1.67 -7.85 -0.84
N THR A 136 1.70 -6.86 0.07
CA THR A 136 2.94 -6.36 0.72
C THR A 136 3.65 -7.43 1.57
N ASP A 137 2.95 -8.48 1.91
CA ASP A 137 3.43 -9.67 2.62
C ASP A 137 4.03 -10.75 1.70
N SER A 138 3.86 -10.64 0.38
CA SER A 138 4.32 -11.65 -0.57
C SER A 138 5.85 -11.77 -0.60
N GLY A 139 6.34 -13.01 -0.44
CA GLY A 139 7.77 -13.30 -0.48
C GLY A 139 8.56 -12.90 0.77
N LEU A 140 7.90 -12.49 1.84
CA LEU A 140 8.52 -12.18 3.12
C LEU A 140 8.48 -13.40 4.07
N ASP A 141 9.52 -13.56 4.86
CA ASP A 141 9.48 -14.44 6.02
C ASP A 141 8.63 -13.84 7.16
N ARG A 142 8.42 -14.60 8.22
CA ARG A 142 7.56 -14.18 9.32
C ARG A 142 8.06 -12.94 10.04
N ASP A 143 9.36 -12.81 10.22
CA ASP A 143 9.97 -11.69 10.97
C ASP A 143 9.90 -10.41 10.13
N ALA A 144 10.20 -10.50 8.83
CA ALA A 144 10.06 -9.38 7.91
C ALA A 144 8.60 -8.92 7.79
N THR A 145 7.64 -9.85 7.68
CA THR A 145 6.20 -9.57 7.67
C THR A 145 5.79 -8.80 8.92
N LYS A 146 6.21 -9.26 10.10
CA LYS A 146 5.95 -8.58 11.37
C LYS A 146 6.44 -7.13 11.34
N VAL A 147 7.72 -6.91 11.00
CA VAL A 147 8.31 -5.56 10.97
C VAL A 147 7.57 -4.64 10.01
N VAL A 148 7.19 -5.12 8.82
CA VAL A 148 6.44 -4.37 7.83
C VAL A 148 5.08 -3.94 8.38
N PHE A 149 4.28 -4.86 8.92
CA PHE A 149 2.93 -4.52 9.41
C PHE A 149 2.92 -3.75 10.73
N GLU A 150 3.91 -3.95 11.61
CA GLU A 150 4.13 -3.05 12.76
C GLU A 150 4.47 -1.62 12.30
N GLY A 151 5.24 -1.48 11.21
CA GLY A 151 5.47 -0.19 10.56
C GLY A 151 4.19 0.43 10.02
N VAL A 152 3.38 -0.33 9.29
CA VAL A 152 2.06 0.10 8.78
C VAL A 152 1.16 0.53 9.94
N GLN A 153 1.09 -0.25 11.01
CA GLN A 153 0.28 0.07 12.20
C GLN A 153 0.68 1.41 12.83
N LYS A 154 1.99 1.70 12.91
CA LYS A 154 2.48 2.98 13.43
C LYS A 154 2.08 4.19 12.58
N LEU A 155 1.82 3.97 11.28
CA LEU A 155 1.42 5.00 10.32
C LEU A 155 -0.10 5.15 10.20
N LYS A 156 -0.90 4.25 10.80
CA LYS A 156 -2.36 4.36 10.85
C LYS A 156 -2.73 5.53 11.75
N THR A 157 -3.53 6.45 11.22
CA THR A 157 -4.08 7.60 11.93
C THR A 157 -5.60 7.67 11.72
N LYS A 158 -6.29 8.60 12.38
CA LYS A 158 -7.71 8.87 12.12
C LYS A 158 -7.97 9.62 10.81
N ASP A 159 -6.91 10.20 10.24
CA ASP A 159 -7.00 11.08 9.08
C ASP A 159 -6.53 10.39 7.79
N ASN A 160 -6.13 9.10 7.86
CA ASN A 160 -5.77 8.31 6.68
C ASN A 160 -6.56 7.00 6.59
N ALA A 161 -6.72 6.50 5.39
CA ALA A 161 -7.30 5.20 5.09
C ALA A 161 -6.24 4.25 4.51
N MET A 162 -6.36 2.96 4.85
CA MET A 162 -5.49 1.91 4.33
C MET A 162 -6.32 0.82 3.66
N LEU A 163 -6.09 0.60 2.38
CA LEU A 163 -6.66 -0.52 1.62
C LEU A 163 -5.61 -1.62 1.50
N ILE A 164 -5.78 -2.71 2.25
CA ILE A 164 -4.84 -3.82 2.26
C ILE A 164 -5.39 -4.96 1.42
N ILE A 165 -4.68 -5.32 0.36
CA ILE A 165 -4.95 -6.49 -0.46
C ILE A 165 -4.00 -7.58 -0.02
N THR A 166 -4.55 -8.64 0.56
CA THR A 166 -3.79 -9.81 0.99
C THR A 166 -4.64 -11.06 0.89
N HIS A 167 -3.98 -12.19 0.74
CA HIS A 167 -4.57 -13.52 0.92
C HIS A 167 -4.04 -14.20 2.19
N TYR A 168 -3.25 -13.47 2.98
CA TYR A 168 -2.60 -13.95 4.20
C TYR A 168 -3.35 -13.48 5.45
N ASP A 169 -3.92 -14.41 6.17
CA ASP A 169 -4.72 -14.19 7.37
C ASP A 169 -3.94 -13.59 8.53
N LYS A 170 -2.64 -13.95 8.65
CA LYS A 170 -1.77 -13.48 9.74
C LYS A 170 -1.51 -11.97 9.74
N VAL A 171 -1.89 -11.24 8.69
CA VAL A 171 -1.92 -9.78 8.72
C VAL A 171 -2.81 -9.27 9.85
N LEU A 172 -3.85 -10.02 10.21
CA LEU A 172 -4.75 -9.70 11.34
C LEU A 172 -4.09 -9.82 12.71
N ASP A 173 -2.95 -10.51 12.82
CA ASP A 173 -2.17 -10.53 14.07
C ASP A 173 -1.54 -9.16 14.37
N TYR A 174 -1.41 -8.32 13.35
CA TYR A 174 -0.78 -7.00 13.42
C TYR A 174 -1.72 -5.83 13.17
N LEU A 175 -2.77 -6.03 12.37
CA LEU A 175 -3.70 -4.98 11.94
C LEU A 175 -5.14 -5.45 12.11
N GLU A 176 -5.93 -4.70 12.87
CA GLU A 176 -7.38 -4.92 12.97
C GLU A 176 -8.09 -4.11 11.87
N PRO A 177 -8.78 -4.77 10.93
CA PRO A 177 -9.51 -4.09 9.87
C PRO A 177 -10.84 -3.54 10.40
N ASP A 178 -11.19 -2.33 9.97
CA ASP A 178 -12.53 -1.78 10.20
C ASP A 178 -13.56 -2.51 9.32
N PHE A 179 -13.17 -2.88 8.10
CA PHE A 179 -14.00 -3.62 7.14
C PHE A 179 -13.18 -4.67 6.39
N VAL A 180 -13.83 -5.79 6.10
CA VAL A 180 -13.31 -6.83 5.21
C VAL A 180 -14.26 -6.99 4.02
N HIS A 181 -13.72 -6.78 2.82
CA HIS A 181 -14.45 -6.99 1.57
C HIS A 181 -13.94 -8.23 0.87
N VAL A 182 -14.83 -9.10 0.42
CA VAL A 182 -14.49 -10.26 -0.40
C VAL A 182 -14.80 -9.95 -1.86
N LEU A 183 -13.75 -9.97 -2.69
CA LEU A 183 -13.85 -9.77 -4.12
C LEU A 183 -13.80 -11.14 -4.81
N MET A 184 -14.78 -11.43 -5.66
CA MET A 184 -14.84 -12.65 -6.48
C MET A 184 -15.40 -12.28 -7.86
N ASP A 185 -14.76 -12.78 -8.91
CA ASP A 185 -15.19 -12.59 -10.29
C ASP A 185 -15.47 -11.10 -10.64
N GLY A 186 -14.61 -10.20 -10.14
CA GLY A 186 -14.70 -8.74 -10.35
C GLY A 186 -15.76 -8.03 -9.52
N ARG A 187 -16.39 -8.69 -8.55
CA ARG A 187 -17.46 -8.10 -7.72
C ARG A 187 -17.18 -8.26 -6.23
N ILE A 188 -17.52 -7.25 -5.44
CA ILE A 188 -17.57 -7.38 -3.99
C ILE A 188 -18.83 -8.18 -3.65
N VAL A 189 -18.62 -9.43 -3.21
CA VAL A 189 -19.71 -10.39 -2.93
C VAL A 189 -20.08 -10.41 -1.45
N LYS A 190 -19.20 -9.98 -0.57
CA LYS A 190 -19.44 -9.92 0.88
C LYS A 190 -18.64 -8.80 1.52
N THR A 191 -19.26 -8.14 2.50
CA THR A 191 -18.62 -7.12 3.35
C THR A 191 -18.97 -7.39 4.80
N GLY A 192 -18.03 -7.26 5.71
CA GLY A 192 -18.22 -7.42 7.16
C GLY A 192 -16.94 -7.13 7.91
N GLY A 193 -16.79 -7.71 9.09
CA GLY A 193 -15.64 -7.54 9.96
C GLY A 193 -14.67 -8.73 9.89
N LYS A 194 -13.91 -8.89 10.97
CA LYS A 194 -12.88 -9.94 11.14
C LYS A 194 -13.44 -11.36 10.97
N GLU A 195 -14.70 -11.59 11.31
CA GLU A 195 -15.39 -12.88 11.18
C GLU A 195 -15.37 -13.44 9.76
N ILE A 196 -15.27 -12.58 8.74
CA ILE A 196 -15.12 -13.01 7.33
C ILE A 196 -13.78 -13.70 7.12
N VAL A 197 -12.72 -13.18 7.70
CA VAL A 197 -11.38 -13.74 7.57
C VAL A 197 -11.31 -15.10 8.25
N GLU A 198 -11.83 -15.21 9.47
CA GLU A 198 -11.91 -16.47 10.22
C GLU A 198 -12.72 -17.54 9.45
N MET A 199 -13.78 -17.12 8.77
CA MET A 199 -14.57 -18.00 7.91
C MET A 199 -13.77 -18.45 6.68
N ILE A 200 -13.02 -17.55 6.03
CA ILE A 200 -12.16 -17.88 4.87
C ILE A 200 -11.06 -18.86 5.28
N GLU A 201 -10.41 -18.63 6.44
CA GLU A 201 -9.41 -19.53 6.98
C GLU A 201 -9.95 -20.95 7.19
N LYS A 202 -11.09 -21.04 7.83
CA LYS A 202 -11.68 -22.33 8.22
C LYS A 202 -12.26 -23.10 7.05
N PHE A 203 -12.89 -22.43 6.09
CA PHE A 203 -13.71 -23.06 5.06
C PHE A 203 -13.30 -22.71 3.63
N GLY A 204 -12.36 -21.78 3.44
CA GLY A 204 -11.96 -21.28 2.14
C GLY A 204 -13.03 -20.43 1.44
N TYR A 205 -12.68 -19.91 0.28
CA TYR A 205 -13.61 -19.13 -0.56
C TYR A 205 -14.76 -19.95 -1.14
N GLY A 206 -14.61 -21.28 -1.24
CA GLY A 206 -15.67 -22.19 -1.72
C GLY A 206 -16.94 -22.15 -0.87
N LYS A 207 -16.80 -21.95 0.44
CA LYS A 207 -17.94 -21.79 1.33
C LYS A 207 -18.74 -20.52 1.03
N ILE A 208 -18.04 -19.40 0.75
CA ILE A 208 -18.70 -18.14 0.37
C ILE A 208 -19.46 -18.31 -0.94
N ARG A 209 -18.86 -18.98 -1.96
CA ARG A 209 -19.56 -19.29 -3.22
C ARG A 209 -20.83 -20.09 -2.98
N GLN A 210 -20.74 -21.15 -2.19
CA GLN A 210 -21.89 -22.00 -1.86
C GLN A 210 -23.01 -21.23 -1.15
N ASP A 211 -22.68 -20.41 -0.16
CA ASP A 211 -23.65 -19.64 0.63
C ASP A 211 -24.35 -18.56 -0.19
N LEU A 212 -23.71 -18.06 -1.24
CA LEU A 212 -24.24 -17.03 -2.15
C LEU A 212 -24.85 -17.61 -3.43
N GLY A 213 -24.72 -18.91 -3.67
CA GLY A 213 -25.23 -19.56 -4.87
C GLY A 213 -24.47 -19.17 -6.15
N LEU A 214 -23.14 -18.86 -6.04
CA LEU A 214 -22.27 -18.43 -7.11
C LEU A 214 -21.52 -19.60 -7.76
#